data_3fccf39e47ee4877815403ead3b22d6d
#
_entry.id   3fccf39e47ee4877815403ead3b22d6d
#
_cell.length_a   1.000
_cell.length_b   1.000
_cell.length_c   1.000
_cell.angle_alpha   90.00
_cell.angle_beta   90.00
_cell.angle_gamma   90.00
#
_symmetry.space_group_name_H-M   'P 1'
#
loop_
_entity.id
_entity.type
_entity.pdbx_description
1 polymer ?
#
loop_
_entity_poly.entity_id
_entity_poly.type
_entity_poly.pdbx_seq_one_letter_code
_entity_poly.pdbx_strand_id
1 'polypeptide(L)' 'MTDIRKKKENVKMHLNDLRKDLKRMHLTVTEELLLPQPDEVKTLMYKMDQLLKVIESK' A
#
# COMPACT_ATOMS: atom_id res chain seq x y z
N MET A 1 -15.98 -0.21 -20.28
CA MET A 1 -15.23 0.76 -20.89
C MET A 1 -14.74 1.84 -20.04
N THR A 2 -15.58 2.49 -19.29
CA THR A 2 -15.11 3.45 -18.30
C THR A 2 -14.37 2.80 -17.18
N ASP A 3 -14.50 1.50 -17.05
CA ASP A 3 -13.98 0.77 -15.90
C ASP A 3 -12.46 0.76 -15.83
N ILE A 4 -11.79 0.79 -16.99
CA ILE A 4 -10.34 0.76 -17.02
C ILE A 4 -9.75 2.03 -16.39
N ARG A 5 -10.34 3.18 -16.66
CA ARG A 5 -9.87 4.44 -16.07
C ARG A 5 -10.09 4.48 -14.58
N LYS A 6 -11.26 4.05 -14.13
CA LYS A 6 -11.54 4.00 -12.69
C LYS A 6 -10.63 3.01 -12.00
N LYS A 7 -10.39 1.87 -12.64
CA LYS A 7 -9.51 0.86 -12.10
C LYS A 7 -8.08 1.39 -11.96
N LYS A 8 -7.59 2.10 -12.97
CA LYS A 8 -6.28 2.71 -12.91
C LYS A 8 -6.18 3.73 -11.78
N GLU A 9 -7.20 4.56 -11.61
CA GLU A 9 -7.21 5.53 -10.53
C GLU A 9 -7.22 4.85 -9.16
N ASN A 10 -8.00 3.78 -9.00
CA ASN A 10 -7.99 3.02 -7.76
C ASN A 10 -6.63 2.43 -7.46
N VAL A 11 -6.01 1.80 -8.46
CA VAL A 11 -4.68 1.22 -8.30
C VAL A 11 -3.68 2.30 -7.93
N LYS A 12 -3.75 3.45 -8.59
CA LYS A 12 -2.87 4.56 -8.33
C LYS A 12 -3.00 5.07 -6.90
N MET A 13 -4.22 5.17 -6.41
CA MET A 13 -4.48 5.59 -5.03
C MET A 13 -3.92 4.59 -4.02
N HIS A 14 -4.13 3.30 -4.28
CA HIS A 14 -3.58 2.25 -3.42
C HIS A 14 -2.06 2.30 -3.38
N LEU A 15 -1.44 2.48 -4.54
CA LEU A 15 0.02 2.57 -4.62
C LEU A 15 0.55 3.78 -3.88
N ASN A 16 -0.13 4.92 -3.97
CA ASN A 16 0.27 6.11 -3.23
C ASN A 16 0.19 5.88 -1.72
N ASP A 17 -0.87 5.23 -1.28
CA ASP A 17 -1.04 4.93 0.13
C ASP A 17 0.06 3.99 0.64
N LEU A 18 0.34 2.94 -0.13
CA LEU A 18 1.41 2.01 0.19
C LEU A 18 2.77 2.71 0.25
N ARG A 19 3.01 3.60 -0.70
CA ARG A 19 4.26 4.34 -0.75
C ARG A 19 4.45 5.18 0.50
N LYS A 20 3.39 5.84 0.97
CA LYS A 20 3.45 6.64 2.19
C LYS A 20 3.77 5.77 3.40
N ASP A 21 3.12 4.62 3.50
CA ASP A 21 3.37 3.70 4.62
C ASP A 21 4.81 3.20 4.61
N LEU A 22 5.30 2.80 3.43
CA LEU A 22 6.67 2.31 3.30
C LEU A 22 7.68 3.40 3.64
N LYS A 23 7.43 4.61 3.19
CA LYS A 23 8.32 5.73 3.48
C LYS A 23 8.39 5.99 4.99
N ARG A 24 7.25 5.95 5.65
CA ARG A 24 7.21 6.17 7.09
C ARG A 24 7.97 5.08 7.83
N MET A 25 7.77 3.81 7.44
CA MET A 25 8.51 2.71 8.04
C MET A 25 10.01 2.86 7.82
N HIS A 26 10.38 3.24 6.61
CA HIS A 26 11.79 3.45 6.29
C HIS A 26 12.42 4.51 7.16
N LEU A 27 11.73 5.63 7.36
CA LEU A 27 12.23 6.71 8.21
C LEU A 27 12.35 6.27 9.66
N THR A 28 11.39 5.51 10.15
CA THR A 28 11.43 5.00 11.51
C THR A 28 12.66 4.11 11.73
N VAL A 29 12.93 3.23 10.77
CA VAL A 29 14.08 2.32 10.87
C VAL A 29 15.40 3.07 10.74
N THR A 30 15.48 4.01 9.80
CA THR A 30 16.76 4.69 9.52
C THR A 30 17.06 5.83 10.47
N GLU A 31 16.07 6.60 10.88
CA GLU A 31 16.28 7.77 11.71
C GLU A 31 16.08 7.49 13.20
N GLU A 32 15.06 6.72 13.52
CA GLU A 32 14.76 6.43 14.92
C GLU A 32 15.35 5.11 15.39
N LEU A 33 15.88 4.31 14.46
CA LEU A 33 16.48 3.01 14.72
C LEU A 33 15.49 2.05 15.42
N LEU A 34 14.21 2.17 15.06
CA LEU A 34 13.17 1.31 15.57
C LEU A 34 12.68 0.39 14.47
N LEU A 35 12.41 -0.85 14.85
CA LEU A 35 11.85 -1.80 13.89
C LEU A 35 10.34 -1.58 13.75
N PRO A 36 9.78 -1.81 12.56
CA PRO A 36 8.34 -1.71 12.38
C PRO A 36 7.63 -2.73 13.25
N GLN A 37 6.47 -2.35 13.76
CA GLN A 37 5.68 -3.27 14.56
C GLN A 37 5.05 -4.33 13.65
N PRO A 38 4.87 -5.57 14.16
CA PRO A 38 4.23 -6.61 13.35
C PRO A 38 2.85 -6.18 12.82
N ASP A 39 2.11 -5.38 13.60
CA ASP A 39 0.80 -4.89 13.19
C ASP A 39 0.89 -3.96 11.99
N GLU A 40 1.94 -3.15 11.92
CA GLU A 40 2.15 -2.25 10.78
C GLU A 40 2.42 -3.06 9.51
N VAL A 41 3.24 -4.10 9.63
CA VAL A 41 3.54 -4.96 8.50
C VAL A 41 2.29 -5.71 8.05
N LYS A 42 1.50 -6.21 8.97
CA LYS A 42 0.24 -6.89 8.64
C LYS A 42 -0.73 -5.96 7.93
N THR A 43 -0.83 -4.71 8.40
CA THR A 43 -1.68 -3.71 7.75
C THR A 43 -1.23 -3.46 6.32
N LEU A 44 0.08 -3.36 6.12
CA LEU A 44 0.63 -3.16 4.79
C LEU A 44 0.30 -4.35 3.88
N MET A 45 0.46 -5.56 4.39
CA MET A 45 0.12 -6.77 3.64
C MET A 45 -1.36 -6.81 3.29
N TYR A 46 -2.21 -6.41 4.21
CA TYR A 46 -3.64 -6.33 3.95
C TYR A 46 -3.95 -5.34 2.81
N LYS A 47 -3.30 -4.17 2.84
CA LYS A 47 -3.48 -3.18 1.79
C LYS A 47 -3.00 -3.70 0.45
N MET A 48 -1.90 -4.44 0.44
CA MET A 48 -1.39 -5.05 -0.78
C MET A 48 -2.35 -6.09 -1.32
N ASP A 49 -2.97 -6.87 -0.44
CA ASP A 49 -3.97 -7.86 -0.83
C ASP A 49 -5.19 -7.18 -1.44
N GLN A 50 -5.63 -6.07 -0.88
CA GLN A 50 -6.74 -5.30 -1.44
C GLN A 50 -6.39 -4.77 -2.83
N LEU A 51 -5.17 -4.31 -2.99
CA LEU A 51 -4.69 -3.84 -4.30
C LEU A 51 -4.71 -4.99 -5.31
N LEU A 52 -4.25 -6.16 -4.91
CA LEU A 52 -4.25 -7.33 -5.78
C LEU A 52 -5.67 -7.67 -6.23
N LYS A 53 -6.63 -7.62 -5.33
CA LYS A 53 -8.02 -7.88 -5.67
C LYS A 53 -8.56 -6.88 -6.69
N VAL A 54 -8.19 -5.62 -6.55
CA VAL A 54 -8.60 -4.59 -7.51
C VAL A 54 -8.03 -4.90 -8.88
N ILE A 55 -6.75 -5.29 -8.94
CA ILE A 55 -6.10 -5.60 -10.21
C ILE A 55 -6.73 -6.84 -10.86
N GLU A 56 -7.06 -7.84 -10.06
CA GLU A 56 -7.62 -9.08 -10.56
C GLU A 56 -9.11 -9.00 -10.88
N SER A 57 -9.80 -8.00 -10.37
CA SER A 57 -11.23 -7.87 -10.63
C SER A 57 -11.49 -7.55 -12.09
N LYS A 58 -12.55 -8.09 -12.62
CA LYS A 58 -12.91 -7.91 -14.03
C LYS A 58 -13.90 -6.77 -14.22
#